data_751735690b1575cbbb0708e0c8a67b4b
#
_entry.id   751735690b1575cbbb0708e0c8a67b4b
#
_cell.length_a   1.000
_cell.length_b   1.000
_cell.length_c   1.000
_cell.angle_alpha   90.00
_cell.angle_beta   90.00
_cell.angle_gamma   90.00
#
_symmetry.space_group_name_H-M   'P 1'
#
loop_
_entity.id
_entity.type
_entity.pdbx_description
1 polymer ?
#
loop_
_entity_poly.entity_id
_entity_poly.type
_entity_poly.pdbx_seq_one_letter_code
_entity_poly.pdbx_strand_id
1 'polypeptide(L)'
;MDISKIMEIIVKLFGSKKSEVKSNDKPPKKAQDIAKKFEKTTGKATKIWKVGDKLSPHFSYDEMTRSQTAERNSIDNTPKIENVENLIALCENVLEPVRVHFKKPATVTSGFRCIELNRKIGSTDRSQHTKGEAADFVINGSPTVTDVWKWIIDSDLDFDQVIQEFGRWIHVSYKRSGVNRHKCSIAKKVDGKTRYFHYTEEQIEKGEYEL
;
A
#
# COMPACT_ATOMS: atom_id res chain seq x y z
N MET A 1 3.31 7.48 -16.80
CA MET A 1 3.24 7.17 -18.26
C MET A 1 4.08 8.24 -18.94
N ASP A 2 5.09 7.83 -19.70
CA ASP A 2 6.02 8.74 -20.38
C ASP A 2 5.24 9.68 -21.31
N ILE A 3 5.62 10.97 -21.34
CA ILE A 3 5.01 12.00 -22.21
C ILE A 3 5.00 11.54 -23.67
N SER A 4 6.02 10.81 -24.12
CA SER A 4 6.08 10.20 -25.44
C SER A 4 4.93 9.20 -25.70
N LYS A 5 4.57 8.37 -24.71
CA LYS A 5 3.44 7.43 -24.79
C LYS A 5 2.07 8.12 -24.75
N ILE A 6 1.95 9.21 -23.98
CA ILE A 6 0.73 10.03 -23.97
C ILE A 6 0.56 10.70 -25.33
N MET A 7 1.64 11.17 -25.94
CA MET A 7 1.62 11.76 -27.29
C MET A 7 1.31 10.73 -28.37
N GLU A 8 1.80 9.48 -28.29
CA GLU A 8 1.40 8.40 -29.19
C GLU A 8 -0.10 8.08 -29.11
N ILE A 9 -0.68 8.07 -27.91
CA ILE A 9 -2.12 7.83 -27.70
C ILE A 9 -2.95 8.99 -28.27
N ILE A 10 -2.52 10.24 -28.06
CA ILE A 10 -3.20 11.43 -28.61
C ILE A 10 -3.11 11.43 -30.14
N VAL A 11 -1.97 11.07 -30.73
CA VAL A 11 -1.80 10.95 -32.18
C VAL A 11 -2.65 9.82 -32.76
N LYS A 12 -2.77 8.67 -32.06
CA LYS A 12 -3.65 7.56 -32.48
C LYS A 12 -5.14 7.89 -32.39
N LEU A 13 -5.56 8.71 -31.44
CA LEU A 13 -6.98 9.07 -31.25
C LEU A 13 -7.46 10.21 -32.18
N PHE A 14 -6.55 11.05 -32.66
CA PHE A 14 -6.90 12.26 -33.46
C PHE A 14 -6.19 12.38 -34.81
N GLY A 15 -5.40 11.39 -35.22
CA GLY A 15 -4.60 11.41 -36.44
C GLY A 15 -5.24 10.66 -37.58
N SER A 16 -5.96 11.37 -38.46
CA SER A 16 -6.17 10.91 -39.85
C SER A 16 -5.06 11.46 -40.72
N LYS A 17 -4.35 10.54 -41.40
CA LYS A 17 -3.33 10.67 -42.44
C LYS A 17 -1.87 10.63 -41.99
N LYS A 18 -1.21 9.55 -42.46
CA LYS A 18 0.23 9.35 -42.45
C LYS A 18 0.96 10.54 -43.08
N SER A 19 1.77 11.22 -42.27
CA SER A 19 2.98 11.92 -42.71
C SER A 19 4.02 11.73 -41.62
N GLU A 20 5.22 11.33 -42.00
CA GLU A 20 6.36 11.08 -41.16
C GLU A 20 6.67 12.32 -40.33
N VAL A 21 6.49 12.24 -38.97
CA VAL A 21 6.85 13.29 -38.07
C VAL A 21 8.33 13.12 -37.69
N LYS A 22 9.18 14.05 -38.14
CA LYS A 22 10.57 14.14 -37.72
C LYS A 22 10.64 14.51 -36.24
N SER A 23 11.56 13.89 -35.48
CA SER A 23 11.67 13.88 -34.03
C SER A 23 11.93 15.27 -33.34
N ASN A 24 11.84 16.38 -34.07
CA ASN A 24 12.15 17.73 -33.58
C ASN A 24 11.00 18.74 -33.71
N ASP A 25 9.80 18.34 -34.15
CA ASP A 25 8.70 19.28 -34.28
C ASP A 25 7.95 19.48 -32.95
N LYS A 26 7.81 20.75 -32.54
CA LYS A 26 6.96 21.12 -31.39
C LYS A 26 5.52 20.64 -31.65
N PRO A 27 4.88 20.04 -30.65
CA PRO A 27 3.50 19.57 -30.79
C PRO A 27 2.56 20.72 -31.20
N PRO A 28 1.51 20.44 -32.01
CA PRO A 28 0.57 21.45 -32.45
C PRO A 28 -0.08 22.17 -31.27
N LYS A 29 -0.34 23.46 -31.43
CA LYS A 29 -0.84 24.37 -30.37
C LYS A 29 -2.04 23.81 -29.61
N LYS A 30 -2.95 23.10 -30.31
CA LYS A 30 -4.12 22.44 -29.74
C LYS A 30 -3.75 21.30 -28.79
N ALA A 31 -2.67 20.54 -29.05
CA ALA A 31 -2.16 19.50 -28.17
C ALA A 31 -1.47 20.10 -26.92
N GLN A 32 -0.78 21.23 -27.08
CA GLN A 32 -0.20 21.98 -25.94
C GLN A 32 -1.30 22.56 -25.05
N ASP A 33 -2.40 23.06 -25.62
CA ASP A 33 -3.54 23.60 -24.87
C ASP A 33 -4.31 22.50 -24.13
N ILE A 34 -4.43 21.30 -24.73
CA ILE A 34 -5.02 20.13 -24.06
C ILE A 34 -4.11 19.65 -22.92
N ALA A 35 -2.80 19.58 -23.13
CA ALA A 35 -1.85 19.23 -22.08
C ALA A 35 -1.89 20.24 -20.91
N LYS A 36 -1.88 21.56 -21.20
CA LYS A 36 -2.03 22.63 -20.18
C LYS A 36 -3.39 22.59 -19.46
N LYS A 37 -4.46 22.22 -20.17
CA LYS A 37 -5.78 22.06 -19.56
C LYS A 37 -5.82 20.82 -18.66
N PHE A 38 -5.14 19.74 -19.04
CA PHE A 38 -4.97 18.53 -18.21
C PHE A 38 -4.12 18.83 -16.97
N GLU A 39 -3.00 19.55 -17.10
CA GLU A 39 -2.19 20.01 -15.98
C GLU A 39 -2.98 20.91 -15.01
N LYS A 40 -3.83 21.80 -15.55
CA LYS A 40 -4.66 22.71 -14.75
C LYS A 40 -5.84 22.01 -14.06
N THR A 41 -6.32 20.88 -14.62
CA THR A 41 -7.44 20.10 -14.07
C THR A 41 -6.96 19.03 -13.07
N THR A 42 -5.72 18.53 -13.21
CA THR A 42 -5.15 17.49 -12.34
C THR A 42 -4.24 18.04 -11.24
N GLY A 43 -3.83 19.30 -11.31
CA GLY A 43 -3.13 20.08 -10.25
C GLY A 43 -1.95 19.41 -9.54
N LYS A 44 -1.53 18.20 -9.95
CA LYS A 44 -0.37 17.50 -9.43
C LYS A 44 0.42 16.94 -10.62
N ALA A 45 1.66 17.41 -10.78
CA ALA A 45 2.65 16.65 -11.56
C ALA A 45 2.63 15.21 -11.02
N THR A 46 2.33 14.24 -11.89
CA THR A 46 2.30 12.82 -11.51
C THR A 46 3.73 12.41 -11.15
N LYS A 47 4.04 12.37 -9.86
CA LYS A 47 5.34 11.90 -9.39
C LYS A 47 5.50 10.45 -9.85
N ILE A 48 6.58 10.17 -10.59
CA ILE A 48 7.00 8.80 -10.90
C ILE A 48 7.77 8.30 -9.67
N TRP A 49 7.20 7.34 -8.96
CA TRP A 49 7.81 6.73 -7.79
C TRP A 49 8.85 5.71 -8.20
N LYS A 50 9.98 5.68 -7.50
CA LYS A 50 11.11 4.78 -7.77
C LYS A 50 11.77 4.31 -6.48
N VAL A 51 12.61 3.27 -6.59
CA VAL A 51 13.42 2.76 -5.49
C VAL A 51 14.20 3.90 -4.82
N GLY A 52 14.16 3.93 -3.48
CA GLY A 52 14.77 4.96 -2.64
C GLY A 52 13.90 6.16 -2.34
N ASP A 53 12.77 6.35 -3.05
CA ASP A 53 11.81 7.41 -2.69
C ASP A 53 11.18 7.12 -1.33
N LYS A 54 11.06 8.18 -0.51
CA LYS A 54 10.41 8.09 0.79
C LYS A 54 8.91 8.31 0.68
N LEU A 55 8.12 7.41 1.27
CA LEU A 55 6.68 7.56 1.48
C LEU A 55 6.42 8.32 2.79
N SER A 56 7.27 8.10 3.80
CA SER A 56 7.28 8.79 5.08
C SER A 56 8.73 8.85 5.61
N PRO A 57 9.03 9.51 6.75
CA PRO A 57 10.40 9.66 7.24
C PRO A 57 11.20 8.36 7.32
N HIS A 58 10.56 7.24 7.68
CA HIS A 58 11.26 5.97 7.87
C HIS A 58 10.87 4.87 6.89
N PHE A 59 9.80 5.03 6.10
CA PHE A 59 9.34 4.03 5.15
C PHE A 59 9.57 4.47 3.72
N SER A 60 10.12 3.57 2.89
CA SER A 60 10.43 3.82 1.49
C SER A 60 9.43 3.14 0.56
N TYR A 61 9.36 3.62 -0.67
CA TYR A 61 8.53 3.04 -1.73
C TYR A 61 8.87 1.57 -1.99
N ASP A 62 10.16 1.24 -2.05
CA ASP A 62 10.60 -0.13 -2.29
C ASP A 62 10.30 -1.09 -1.12
N GLU A 63 10.40 -0.65 0.14
CA GLU A 63 9.98 -1.47 1.28
C GLU A 63 8.49 -1.83 1.21
N MET A 64 7.66 -0.88 0.77
CA MET A 64 6.21 -1.06 0.72
C MET A 64 5.72 -1.75 -0.55
N THR A 65 6.58 -1.98 -1.54
CA THR A 65 6.18 -2.57 -2.84
C THR A 65 6.99 -3.80 -3.23
N ARG A 66 8.13 -4.05 -2.60
CA ARG A 66 9.00 -5.19 -2.90
C ARG A 66 8.31 -6.52 -2.59
N SER A 67 8.48 -7.49 -3.49
CA SER A 67 8.04 -8.87 -3.27
C SER A 67 8.96 -9.86 -3.98
N GLN A 68 9.63 -10.71 -3.20
CA GLN A 68 10.43 -11.80 -3.75
C GLN A 68 9.58 -12.80 -4.57
N THR A 69 8.30 -12.98 -4.23
CA THR A 69 7.40 -13.83 -5.00
C THR A 69 7.09 -13.22 -6.36
N ALA A 70 6.90 -11.90 -6.42
CA ALA A 70 6.72 -11.20 -7.69
C ALA A 70 7.96 -11.32 -8.57
N GLU A 71 9.15 -11.06 -8.01
CA GLU A 71 10.44 -11.17 -8.71
C GLU A 71 10.65 -12.58 -9.30
N ARG A 72 10.49 -13.64 -8.47
CA ARG A 72 10.67 -15.04 -8.89
C ARG A 72 9.68 -15.50 -9.96
N ASN A 73 8.52 -14.87 -10.05
CA ASN A 73 7.46 -15.23 -11.01
C ASN A 73 7.32 -14.20 -12.14
N SER A 74 8.23 -13.23 -12.24
CA SER A 74 8.17 -12.14 -13.25
C SER A 74 6.84 -11.39 -13.26
N ILE A 75 6.23 -11.19 -12.08
CA ILE A 75 4.98 -10.47 -11.91
C ILE A 75 5.30 -8.98 -11.72
N ASP A 76 4.69 -8.12 -12.52
CA ASP A 76 4.77 -6.67 -12.33
C ASP A 76 3.93 -6.24 -11.12
N ASN A 77 4.63 -5.95 -10.02
CA ASN A 77 4.01 -5.47 -8.78
C ASN A 77 4.06 -3.93 -8.65
N THR A 78 4.06 -3.20 -9.74
CA THR A 78 4.07 -1.73 -9.72
C THR A 78 2.69 -1.19 -9.31
N PRO A 79 2.60 -0.42 -8.20
CA PRO A 79 1.33 0.16 -7.77
C PRO A 79 0.92 1.33 -8.67
N LYS A 80 -0.40 1.55 -8.79
CA LYS A 80 -0.95 2.78 -9.34
C LYS A 80 -0.75 3.94 -8.37
N ILE A 81 -0.87 5.17 -8.85
CA ILE A 81 -0.72 6.39 -8.01
C ILE A 81 -1.64 6.36 -6.80
N GLU A 82 -2.89 5.97 -6.97
CA GLU A 82 -3.86 5.85 -5.88
C GLU A 82 -3.39 4.86 -4.80
N ASN A 83 -2.81 3.71 -5.20
CA ASN A 83 -2.26 2.75 -4.25
C ASN A 83 -1.08 3.34 -3.48
N VAL A 84 -0.22 4.14 -4.13
CA VAL A 84 0.89 4.81 -3.45
C VAL A 84 0.39 5.87 -2.47
N GLU A 85 -0.63 6.63 -2.83
CA GLU A 85 -1.26 7.60 -1.90
C GLU A 85 -1.87 6.91 -0.68
N ASN A 86 -2.45 5.70 -0.85
CA ASN A 86 -2.94 4.89 0.27
C ASN A 86 -1.78 4.37 1.13
N LEU A 87 -0.67 3.91 0.52
CA LEU A 87 0.53 3.51 1.25
C LEU A 87 1.13 4.65 2.07
N ILE A 88 1.18 5.87 1.52
CA ILE A 88 1.64 7.06 2.25
C ILE A 88 0.76 7.28 3.48
N ALA A 89 -0.56 7.29 3.30
CA ALA A 89 -1.50 7.48 4.40
C ALA A 89 -1.36 6.38 5.49
N LEU A 90 -1.19 5.12 5.11
CA LEU A 90 -0.92 4.02 6.03
C LEU A 90 0.40 4.23 6.80
N CYS A 91 1.47 4.64 6.10
CA CYS A 91 2.76 4.90 6.72
C CYS A 91 2.64 6.04 7.74
N GLU A 92 2.06 7.18 7.36
CA GLU A 92 1.98 8.39 8.20
C GLU A 92 1.05 8.20 9.41
N ASN A 93 -0.11 7.56 9.21
CA ASN A 93 -1.13 7.47 10.26
C ASN A 93 -0.98 6.25 11.17
N VAL A 94 -0.29 5.19 10.75
CA VAL A 94 -0.17 3.96 11.55
C VAL A 94 1.27 3.53 11.75
N LEU A 95 2.04 3.30 10.68
CA LEU A 95 3.36 2.68 10.81
C LEU A 95 4.38 3.60 11.50
N GLU A 96 4.40 4.89 11.18
CA GLU A 96 5.28 5.87 11.84
C GLU A 96 4.96 6.02 13.34
N PRO A 97 3.70 6.22 13.77
CA PRO A 97 3.35 6.24 15.19
C PRO A 97 3.80 4.98 15.93
N VAL A 98 3.56 3.78 15.39
CA VAL A 98 4.02 2.52 15.97
C VAL A 98 5.55 2.51 16.14
N ARG A 99 6.27 2.85 15.08
CA ARG A 99 7.73 2.89 15.09
C ARG A 99 8.29 3.90 16.11
N VAL A 100 7.67 5.07 16.20
CA VAL A 100 8.07 6.14 17.13
C VAL A 100 7.84 5.71 18.58
N HIS A 101 6.68 5.10 18.87
CA HIS A 101 6.37 4.61 20.23
C HIS A 101 7.41 3.59 20.71
N PHE A 102 7.67 2.56 19.94
CA PHE A 102 8.61 1.50 20.33
C PHE A 102 10.09 1.91 20.20
N LYS A 103 10.39 3.02 19.53
CA LYS A 103 11.77 3.52 19.28
C LYS A 103 12.66 2.45 18.64
N LYS A 104 12.10 1.61 17.80
CA LYS A 104 12.75 0.47 17.13
C LYS A 104 12.42 0.47 15.62
N PRO A 105 13.32 -0.04 14.79
CA PRO A 105 13.02 -0.24 13.38
C PRO A 105 11.82 -1.17 13.20
N ALA A 106 10.91 -0.80 12.30
CA ALA A 106 9.87 -1.65 11.79
C ALA A 106 10.34 -2.26 10.46
N THR A 107 10.24 -3.58 10.33
CA THR A 107 10.53 -4.28 9.07
C THR A 107 9.22 -4.67 8.41
N VAL A 108 8.95 -4.09 7.24
CA VAL A 108 7.80 -4.46 6.40
C VAL A 108 8.12 -5.75 5.67
N THR A 109 7.32 -6.77 5.92
CA THR A 109 7.44 -8.08 5.26
C THR A 109 6.57 -8.18 4.02
N SER A 110 5.47 -7.41 3.95
CA SER A 110 4.59 -7.29 2.79
C SER A 110 3.81 -5.98 2.86
N GLY A 111 3.86 -5.18 1.81
CA GLY A 111 3.02 -3.98 1.63
C GLY A 111 2.04 -4.19 0.47
N PHE A 112 2.16 -3.38 -0.59
CA PHE A 112 1.32 -3.51 -1.78
C PHE A 112 1.52 -4.85 -2.50
N ARG A 113 0.41 -5.41 -2.96
CA ARG A 113 0.37 -6.60 -3.81
C ARG A 113 -0.61 -6.37 -4.97
N CYS A 114 -0.12 -6.44 -6.21
CA CYS A 114 -1.04 -6.44 -7.36
C CYS A 114 -1.97 -7.67 -7.30
N ILE A 115 -3.08 -7.63 -8.02
CA ILE A 115 -4.09 -8.72 -8.01
C ILE A 115 -3.46 -10.07 -8.37
N GLU A 116 -2.59 -10.09 -9.39
CA GLU A 116 -1.92 -11.32 -9.85
C GLU A 116 -1.04 -11.92 -8.74
N LEU A 117 -0.19 -11.11 -8.12
CA LEU A 117 0.63 -11.53 -6.98
C LEU A 117 -0.22 -12.03 -5.82
N ASN A 118 -1.30 -11.31 -5.50
CA ASN A 118 -2.18 -11.66 -4.40
C ASN A 118 -2.88 -13.01 -4.61
N ARG A 119 -3.33 -13.29 -5.83
CA ARG A 119 -3.85 -14.62 -6.23
C ARG A 119 -2.78 -15.70 -6.17
N LYS A 120 -1.56 -15.40 -6.63
CA LYS A 120 -0.42 -16.33 -6.63
C LYS A 120 -0.07 -16.84 -5.24
N ILE A 121 -0.21 -16.02 -4.21
CA ILE A 121 0.02 -16.40 -2.81
C ILE A 121 -1.21 -16.97 -2.11
N GLY A 122 -2.31 -17.21 -2.84
CA GLY A 122 -3.54 -17.80 -2.30
C GLY A 122 -4.44 -16.85 -1.53
N SER A 123 -4.29 -15.53 -1.72
CA SER A 123 -5.14 -14.52 -1.10
C SER A 123 -6.27 -14.07 -2.03
N THR A 124 -7.22 -13.29 -1.50
CA THR A 124 -8.41 -12.86 -2.24
C THR A 124 -8.22 -11.50 -2.90
N ASP A 125 -8.90 -11.23 -4.01
CA ASP A 125 -8.86 -9.94 -4.70
C ASP A 125 -9.37 -8.77 -3.85
N ARG A 126 -10.12 -9.06 -2.78
CA ARG A 126 -10.64 -8.06 -1.83
C ARG A 126 -9.65 -7.66 -0.75
N SER A 127 -8.46 -8.27 -0.74
CA SER A 127 -7.41 -7.94 0.22
C SER A 127 -7.04 -6.46 0.17
N GLN A 128 -6.87 -5.82 1.33
CA GLN A 128 -6.47 -4.42 1.43
C GLN A 128 -5.05 -4.17 0.91
N HIS A 129 -4.19 -5.18 0.88
CA HIS A 129 -2.90 -5.10 0.20
C HIS A 129 -3.02 -4.75 -1.28
N THR A 130 -4.09 -5.20 -1.97
CA THR A 130 -4.28 -4.89 -3.40
C THR A 130 -4.63 -3.44 -3.67
N LYS A 131 -5.04 -2.72 -2.63
CA LYS A 131 -5.36 -1.29 -2.68
C LYS A 131 -4.24 -0.39 -2.16
N GLY A 132 -3.17 -0.96 -1.59
CA GLY A 132 -2.15 -0.22 -0.86
C GLY A 132 -2.61 0.25 0.52
N GLU A 133 -3.67 -0.33 1.06
CA GLU A 133 -4.27 0.03 2.34
C GLU A 133 -3.76 -0.83 3.50
N ALA A 134 -2.84 -1.78 3.27
CA ALA A 134 -2.37 -2.70 4.31
C ALA A 134 -0.87 -2.97 4.23
N ALA A 135 -0.30 -3.30 5.39
CA ALA A 135 1.05 -3.81 5.52
C ALA A 135 1.13 -4.92 6.58
N ASP A 136 1.99 -5.89 6.32
CA ASP A 136 2.45 -6.91 7.25
C ASP A 136 3.84 -6.49 7.74
N PHE A 137 4.04 -6.39 9.06
CA PHE A 137 5.31 -5.90 9.61
C PHE A 137 5.64 -6.50 10.97
N VAL A 138 6.88 -6.32 11.39
CA VAL A 138 7.38 -6.63 12.74
C VAL A 138 8.19 -5.45 13.27
N ILE A 139 8.16 -5.25 14.58
CA ILE A 139 9.11 -4.36 15.28
C ILE A 139 10.33 -5.19 15.67
N ASN A 140 11.51 -4.76 15.26
CA ASN A 140 12.74 -5.54 15.45
C ASN A 140 13.16 -5.60 16.94
N GLY A 141 13.47 -6.81 17.40
CA GLY A 141 13.88 -7.07 18.77
C GLY A 141 12.68 -7.17 19.73
N SER A 142 12.80 -6.67 20.95
CA SER A 142 11.66 -6.47 21.87
C SER A 142 10.96 -5.15 21.49
N PRO A 143 9.67 -5.07 21.36
CA PRO A 143 8.59 -5.86 21.97
C PRO A 143 8.23 -7.14 21.21
N THR A 144 7.38 -7.97 21.85
CA THR A 144 6.75 -9.10 21.17
C THR A 144 5.68 -8.63 20.18
N VAL A 145 5.30 -9.50 19.24
CA VAL A 145 4.19 -9.20 18.29
C VAL A 145 2.89 -8.90 19.05
N THR A 146 2.65 -9.60 20.16
CA THR A 146 1.49 -9.37 21.03
C THR A 146 1.51 -7.99 21.67
N ASP A 147 2.68 -7.52 22.15
CA ASP A 147 2.82 -6.20 22.76
C ASP A 147 2.51 -5.10 21.72
N VAL A 148 2.99 -5.27 20.49
CA VAL A 148 2.70 -4.34 19.38
C VAL A 148 1.21 -4.32 19.05
N TRP A 149 0.58 -5.50 18.96
CA TRP A 149 -0.84 -5.65 18.67
C TRP A 149 -1.70 -4.96 19.74
N LYS A 150 -1.42 -5.23 21.00
CA LYS A 150 -2.10 -4.59 22.14
C LYS A 150 -1.96 -3.08 22.09
N TRP A 151 -0.72 -2.60 21.96
CA TRP A 151 -0.48 -1.17 21.96
C TRP A 151 -1.23 -0.44 20.83
N ILE A 152 -1.32 -1.03 19.64
CA ILE A 152 -2.10 -0.42 18.54
C ILE A 152 -3.57 -0.28 18.92
N ILE A 153 -4.14 -1.29 19.60
CA ILE A 153 -5.54 -1.29 20.01
C ILE A 153 -5.80 -0.31 21.14
N ASP A 154 -4.91 -0.25 22.14
CA ASP A 154 -5.04 0.61 23.32
C ASP A 154 -4.69 2.09 23.00
N SER A 155 -4.18 2.36 21.80
CA SER A 155 -3.79 3.71 21.38
C SER A 155 -4.93 4.45 20.69
N ASP A 156 -4.81 5.78 20.58
CA ASP A 156 -5.72 6.63 19.81
C ASP A 156 -5.51 6.55 18.28
N LEU A 157 -4.80 5.51 17.79
CA LEU A 157 -4.55 5.35 16.36
C LEU A 157 -5.83 4.99 15.61
N ASP A 158 -6.11 5.74 14.55
CA ASP A 158 -7.16 5.36 13.61
C ASP A 158 -6.63 4.27 12.68
N PHE A 159 -7.24 3.07 12.73
CA PHE A 159 -6.90 1.93 11.87
C PHE A 159 -8.17 1.20 11.40
N ASP A 160 -8.14 0.59 10.22
CA ASP A 160 -9.28 -0.18 9.74
C ASP A 160 -9.31 -1.59 10.32
N GLN A 161 -8.15 -2.27 10.34
CA GLN A 161 -8.00 -3.61 10.90
C GLN A 161 -6.59 -3.80 11.46
N VAL A 162 -6.48 -4.48 12.60
CA VAL A 162 -5.21 -5.00 13.12
C VAL A 162 -5.35 -6.48 13.42
N ILE A 163 -4.41 -7.30 12.94
CA ILE A 163 -4.38 -8.73 13.17
C ILE A 163 -3.00 -9.13 13.70
N GLN A 164 -2.98 -9.80 14.85
CA GLN A 164 -1.80 -10.55 15.25
C GLN A 164 -1.79 -11.87 14.48
N GLU A 165 -0.86 -12.08 13.57
CA GLU A 165 -0.82 -13.28 12.73
C GLU A 165 0.19 -14.29 13.25
N PHE A 166 -0.32 -15.38 13.82
CA PHE A 166 0.45 -16.55 14.28
C PHE A 166 1.54 -16.25 15.31
N GLY A 167 1.47 -15.11 16.02
CA GLY A 167 2.54 -14.62 16.88
C GLY A 167 3.83 -14.22 16.14
N ARG A 168 3.78 -14.03 14.82
CA ARG A 168 4.95 -13.81 13.97
C ARG A 168 5.06 -12.41 13.39
N TRP A 169 3.93 -11.80 13.01
CA TRP A 169 3.87 -10.44 12.47
C TRP A 169 2.51 -9.80 12.75
N ILE A 170 2.46 -8.51 12.56
CA ILE A 170 1.22 -7.72 12.60
C ILE A 170 0.79 -7.43 11.16
N HIS A 171 -0.46 -7.75 10.85
CA HIS A 171 -1.16 -7.15 9.73
C HIS A 171 -1.89 -5.91 10.22
N VAL A 172 -1.70 -4.77 9.57
CA VAL A 172 -2.45 -3.55 9.86
C VAL A 172 -2.94 -2.93 8.57
N SER A 173 -4.12 -2.32 8.65
CA SER A 173 -4.68 -1.59 7.51
C SER A 173 -5.27 -0.24 7.91
N TYR A 174 -5.26 0.69 6.96
CA TYR A 174 -5.80 2.04 7.09
C TYR A 174 -6.47 2.46 5.79
N LYS A 175 -7.65 3.04 5.87
CA LYS A 175 -8.35 3.63 4.74
C LYS A 175 -8.16 5.14 4.75
N ARG A 176 -7.55 5.67 3.72
CA ARG A 176 -7.41 7.12 3.51
C ARG A 176 -8.75 7.82 3.32
N SER A 177 -9.76 7.11 2.84
CA SER A 177 -11.12 7.60 2.65
C SER A 177 -12.14 6.61 3.19
N GLY A 178 -13.20 7.14 3.82
CA GLY A 178 -14.24 6.34 4.47
C GLY A 178 -13.95 6.13 5.95
N VAL A 179 -14.71 5.24 6.57
CA VAL A 179 -14.60 4.94 8.01
C VAL A 179 -13.65 3.76 8.22
N ASN A 180 -12.69 3.93 9.11
CA ASN A 180 -11.89 2.85 9.65
C ASN A 180 -12.69 2.09 10.70
N ARG A 181 -12.64 0.75 10.67
CA ARG A 181 -13.57 -0.11 11.44
C ARG A 181 -13.06 -0.51 12.82
N HIS A 182 -11.82 -0.21 13.15
CA HIS A 182 -11.14 -0.63 14.39
C HIS A 182 -11.28 -2.14 14.67
N LYS A 183 -11.18 -2.96 13.61
CA LYS A 183 -11.36 -4.40 13.72
C LYS A 183 -10.11 -5.07 14.28
N CYS A 184 -10.22 -5.70 15.45
CA CYS A 184 -9.14 -6.41 16.12
C CYS A 184 -9.27 -7.92 15.96
N SER A 185 -8.17 -8.61 15.66
CA SER A 185 -8.20 -10.06 15.44
C SER A 185 -6.88 -10.73 15.78
N ILE A 186 -6.97 -12.05 16.06
CA ILE A 186 -5.83 -12.95 16.13
C ILE A 186 -6.03 -14.07 15.12
N ALA A 187 -5.03 -14.34 14.29
CA ALA A 187 -5.03 -15.45 13.35
C ALA A 187 -4.24 -16.63 13.91
N LYS A 188 -4.85 -17.80 13.93
CA LYS A 188 -4.23 -19.06 14.40
C LYS A 188 -4.38 -20.18 13.38
N LYS A 189 -3.53 -21.20 13.48
CA LYS A 189 -3.72 -22.48 12.79
C LYS A 189 -4.54 -23.42 13.67
N VAL A 190 -5.74 -23.80 13.16
CA VAL A 190 -6.62 -24.79 13.80
C VAL A 190 -6.89 -25.86 12.74
N ASP A 191 -6.52 -27.11 13.03
CA ASP A 191 -6.64 -28.24 12.11
C ASP A 191 -6.01 -27.97 10.73
N GLY A 192 -4.82 -27.35 10.72
CA GLY A 192 -4.08 -26.98 9.51
C GLY A 192 -4.65 -25.80 8.71
N LYS A 193 -5.81 -25.28 9.09
CA LYS A 193 -6.47 -24.12 8.44
C LYS A 193 -6.26 -22.86 9.24
N THR A 194 -6.15 -21.72 8.54
CA THR A 194 -6.13 -20.41 9.19
C THR A 194 -7.52 -20.05 9.66
N ARG A 195 -7.65 -19.71 10.94
CA ARG A 195 -8.88 -19.16 11.53
C ARG A 195 -8.58 -17.80 12.14
N TYR A 196 -9.53 -16.87 12.02
CA TYR A 196 -9.46 -15.52 12.56
C TYR A 196 -10.45 -15.40 13.72
N PHE A 197 -9.92 -15.07 14.89
CA PHE A 197 -10.71 -14.81 16.09
C PHE A 197 -10.82 -13.30 16.25
N HIS A 198 -12.04 -12.79 16.32
CA HIS A 198 -12.32 -11.36 16.40
C HIS A 198 -12.62 -11.00 17.84
N TYR A 199 -12.09 -9.88 18.30
CA TYR A 199 -12.25 -9.40 19.65
C TYR A 199 -12.74 -7.95 19.65
N THR A 200 -13.56 -7.59 20.65
CA THR A 200 -13.91 -6.20 20.93
C THR A 200 -12.80 -5.57 21.79
N GLU A 201 -12.73 -4.24 21.80
CA GLU A 201 -11.81 -3.51 22.68
C GLU A 201 -12.02 -3.93 24.15
N GLU A 202 -13.27 -3.99 24.61
CA GLU A 202 -13.62 -4.42 25.97
C GLU A 202 -13.08 -5.83 26.32
N GLN A 203 -13.15 -6.79 25.40
CA GLN A 203 -12.58 -8.13 25.59
C GLN A 203 -11.08 -8.09 25.70
N ILE A 204 -10.43 -7.21 24.92
CA ILE A 204 -8.97 -7.06 24.95
C ILE A 204 -8.50 -6.40 26.23
N GLU A 205 -9.16 -5.33 26.69
CA GLU A 205 -8.92 -4.68 27.97
C GLU A 205 -9.05 -5.64 29.15
N LYS A 206 -10.05 -6.54 29.12
CA LYS A 206 -10.25 -7.57 30.14
C LYS A 206 -9.28 -8.75 30.03
N GLY A 207 -8.44 -8.80 29.00
CA GLY A 207 -7.57 -9.95 28.73
C GLY A 207 -8.33 -11.20 28.24
N GLU A 208 -9.56 -11.04 27.77
CA GLU A 208 -10.43 -12.11 27.26
C GLU A 208 -10.08 -12.50 25.82
N TYR A 209 -8.81 -12.83 25.56
CA TYR A 209 -8.34 -13.31 24.27
C TYR A 209 -7.34 -14.43 24.45
N GLU A 210 -7.32 -15.36 23.51
CA GLU A 210 -6.35 -16.45 23.46
C GLU A 210 -5.25 -16.15 22.44
N LEU A 211 -3.99 -16.27 22.85
CA LEU A 211 -2.79 -16.12 22.01
C LEU A 211 -2.46 -17.38 21.20
#